data_87c4847535328a0f1e1e72206040be31
#
_entry.id   87c4847535328a0f1e1e72206040be31
#
_cell.length_a   1.000
_cell.length_b   1.000
_cell.length_c   1.000
_cell.angle_alpha   90.00
_cell.angle_beta   90.00
_cell.angle_gamma   90.00
#
_symmetry.space_group_name_H-M   'P 1'
#
loop_
_entity.id
_entity.type
_entity.pdbx_description
1 polymer ?
#
loop_
_entity_poly.entity_id
_entity_poly.type
_entity_poly.pdbx_seq_one_letter_code
_entity_poly.pdbx_strand_id
1 'polypeptide(L)'
;MIKELYDENCVLHSLLVCDMPAKFVPMSLDVYSQYLHAASGEFVSKQDLLKIADRIETLIRMFNNREGFTRKDDTLPYRTLNEPLPDGPAKGQFIGEGNLNKMIDEYYALRGWDASGIPTEETLRRHQL
;
A
#
# COMPACT_ATOMS: atom_id res chain seq x y z
N MET A 1 3.83 -8.37 -1.56
CA MET A 1 2.69 -8.68 -0.66
C MET A 1 2.08 -7.44 -0.02
N ILE A 2 2.74 -6.70 0.90
CA ILE A 2 2.12 -5.50 1.53
C ILE A 2 1.77 -4.43 0.49
N LYS A 3 2.71 -4.07 -0.41
CA LYS A 3 2.45 -3.10 -1.49
C LYS A 3 1.23 -3.48 -2.33
N GLU A 4 1.11 -4.73 -2.72
CA GLU A 4 -0.02 -5.23 -3.53
C GLU A 4 -1.34 -5.06 -2.80
N LEU A 5 -1.40 -5.40 -1.49
CA LEU A 5 -2.60 -5.21 -0.69
C LEU A 5 -3.02 -3.74 -0.58
N TYR A 6 -2.06 -2.83 -0.41
CA TYR A 6 -2.34 -1.39 -0.41
C TYR A 6 -2.86 -0.90 -1.76
N ASP A 7 -2.22 -1.35 -2.86
CA ASP A 7 -2.64 -0.97 -4.20
C ASP A 7 -4.05 -1.48 -4.51
N GLU A 8 -4.35 -2.74 -4.17
CA GLU A 8 -5.70 -3.30 -4.33
C GLU A 8 -6.74 -2.53 -3.51
N ASN A 9 -6.48 -2.26 -2.22
CA ASN A 9 -7.38 -1.47 -1.40
C ASN A 9 -7.55 -0.04 -1.95
N CYS A 10 -6.49 0.59 -2.42
CA CYS A 10 -6.55 1.90 -3.04
C CYS A 10 -7.47 1.93 -4.27
N VAL A 11 -7.38 0.89 -5.14
CA VAL A 11 -8.30 0.73 -6.27
C VAL A 11 -9.74 0.60 -5.80
N LEU A 12 -10.01 -0.28 -4.83
CA LEU A 12 -11.38 -0.52 -4.35
C LEU A 12 -12.00 0.75 -3.76
N HIS A 13 -11.23 1.47 -2.93
CA HIS A 13 -11.67 2.74 -2.35
C HIS A 13 -11.91 3.82 -3.42
N SER A 14 -11.06 3.89 -4.44
CA SER A 14 -11.21 4.83 -5.55
C SER A 14 -12.44 4.53 -6.41
N LEU A 15 -12.81 3.28 -6.54
CA LEU A 15 -14.03 2.84 -7.23
C LEU A 15 -15.29 2.95 -6.35
N LEU A 16 -15.14 3.37 -5.07
CA LEU A 16 -16.23 3.47 -4.09
C LEU A 16 -16.98 2.14 -3.89
N VAL A 17 -16.29 1.02 -4.03
CA VAL A 17 -16.86 -0.31 -3.83
C VAL A 17 -16.51 -0.85 -2.44
N CYS A 18 -17.41 -1.69 -1.92
CA CYS A 18 -17.16 -2.37 -0.66
C CYS A 18 -15.99 -3.36 -0.81
N ASP A 19 -15.06 -3.38 0.12
CA ASP A 19 -13.90 -4.29 0.12
C ASP A 19 -14.24 -5.71 0.59
N MET A 20 -15.40 -5.92 1.19
CA MET A 20 -15.85 -7.22 1.68
C MET A 20 -15.89 -8.30 0.58
N PRO A 21 -16.46 -8.05 -0.62
CA PRO A 21 -16.42 -9.04 -1.69
C PRO A 21 -15.00 -9.44 -2.10
N ALA A 22 -14.06 -8.50 -2.14
CA ALA A 22 -12.67 -8.80 -2.48
C ALA A 22 -11.95 -9.63 -1.42
N LYS A 23 -12.36 -9.53 -0.15
CA LYS A 23 -11.75 -10.26 0.98
C LYS A 23 -12.36 -11.64 1.22
N PHE A 24 -13.66 -11.80 0.98
CA PHE A 24 -14.39 -13.04 1.32
C PHE A 24 -14.87 -13.83 0.10
N VAL A 25 -14.90 -13.21 -1.06
CA VAL A 25 -15.19 -13.85 -2.35
C VAL A 25 -13.99 -13.56 -3.25
N PRO A 26 -13.47 -14.52 -4.02
CA PRO A 26 -12.28 -14.27 -4.86
C PRO A 26 -12.62 -13.37 -6.07
N MET A 27 -12.92 -12.11 -5.79
CA MET A 27 -13.12 -11.09 -6.82
C MET A 27 -11.78 -10.40 -7.09
N SER A 28 -11.20 -10.69 -8.24
CA SER A 28 -9.95 -10.06 -8.68
C SER A 28 -10.17 -8.66 -9.25
N LEU A 29 -9.10 -7.87 -9.34
CA LEU A 29 -9.13 -6.56 -10.01
C LEU A 29 -9.56 -6.64 -11.49
N ASP A 30 -9.40 -7.80 -12.15
CA ASP A 30 -9.90 -8.01 -13.51
C ASP A 30 -11.43 -7.93 -13.57
N VAL A 31 -12.12 -8.43 -12.55
CA VAL A 31 -13.59 -8.34 -12.45
C VAL A 31 -14.01 -6.88 -12.25
N TYR A 32 -13.33 -6.14 -11.40
CA TYR A 32 -13.61 -4.71 -11.20
C TYR A 32 -13.32 -3.88 -12.46
N SER A 33 -12.27 -4.22 -13.23
CA SER A 33 -12.01 -3.63 -14.54
C SER A 33 -13.17 -3.83 -15.50
N GLN A 34 -13.75 -5.04 -15.55
CA GLN A 34 -14.92 -5.33 -16.38
C GLN A 34 -16.17 -4.56 -15.94
N TYR A 35 -16.40 -4.46 -14.62
CA TYR A 35 -17.51 -3.66 -14.10
C TYR A 35 -17.36 -2.16 -14.41
N LEU A 36 -16.15 -1.63 -14.28
CA LEU A 36 -15.85 -0.25 -14.66
C LEU A 36 -16.14 -0.02 -16.14
N HIS A 37 -15.69 -0.94 -17.00
CA HIS A 37 -15.97 -0.88 -18.43
C HIS A 37 -17.48 -0.92 -18.73
N ALA A 38 -18.21 -1.84 -18.10
CA ALA A 38 -19.65 -1.96 -18.28
C ALA A 38 -20.42 -0.70 -17.83
N ALA A 39 -19.93 -0.02 -16.79
CA ALA A 39 -20.58 1.17 -16.24
C ALA A 39 -20.23 2.47 -16.99
N SER A 40 -18.97 2.61 -17.44
CA SER A 40 -18.45 3.85 -18.03
C SER A 40 -18.30 3.81 -19.56
N GLY A 41 -18.22 2.62 -20.14
CA GLY A 41 -17.85 2.42 -21.54
C GLY A 41 -16.33 2.47 -21.78
N GLU A 42 -15.54 2.86 -20.80
CA GLU A 42 -14.08 2.95 -20.91
C GLU A 42 -13.40 1.70 -20.32
N PHE A 43 -12.47 1.14 -21.08
CA PHE A 43 -11.69 -0.02 -20.62
C PHE A 43 -10.43 0.44 -19.91
N VAL A 44 -10.34 0.14 -18.63
CA VAL A 44 -9.14 0.35 -17.80
C VAL A 44 -8.65 -1.02 -17.33
N SER A 45 -7.47 -1.44 -17.79
CA SER A 45 -6.92 -2.74 -17.43
C SER A 45 -6.55 -2.83 -15.95
N LYS A 46 -6.42 -4.07 -15.42
CA LYS A 46 -5.90 -4.30 -14.07
C LYS A 46 -4.56 -3.59 -13.85
N GLN A 47 -3.67 -3.64 -14.83
CA GLN A 47 -2.36 -3.01 -14.76
C GLN A 47 -2.46 -1.48 -14.66
N ASP A 48 -3.42 -0.88 -15.36
CA ASP A 48 -3.64 0.56 -15.30
C ASP A 48 -4.28 0.96 -13.97
N LEU A 49 -5.20 0.15 -13.44
CA LEU A 49 -5.74 0.34 -12.07
C LEU A 49 -4.62 0.32 -11.02
N LEU A 50 -3.67 -0.62 -11.11
CA LEU A 50 -2.53 -0.69 -10.20
C LEU A 50 -1.56 0.49 -10.36
N LYS A 51 -1.34 1.01 -11.58
CA LYS A 51 -0.56 2.24 -11.80
C LYS A 51 -1.24 3.46 -11.18
N ILE A 52 -2.57 3.55 -11.31
CA ILE A 52 -3.37 4.60 -10.69
C ILE A 52 -3.21 4.53 -9.16
N ALA A 53 -3.32 3.34 -8.57
CA ALA A 53 -3.13 3.15 -7.14
C ALA A 53 -1.71 3.56 -6.69
N ASP A 54 -0.67 3.15 -7.39
CA ASP A 54 0.71 3.52 -7.09
C ASP A 54 0.93 5.05 -7.15
N ARG A 55 0.27 5.72 -8.11
CA ARG A 55 0.26 7.19 -8.19
C ARG A 55 -0.44 7.84 -7.00
N ILE A 56 -1.60 7.32 -6.60
CA ILE A 56 -2.38 7.84 -5.47
C ILE A 56 -1.58 7.67 -4.17
N GLU A 57 -1.01 6.49 -3.92
CA GLU A 57 -0.19 6.22 -2.73
C GLU A 57 1.06 7.14 -2.67
N THR A 58 1.67 7.42 -3.83
CA THR A 58 2.78 8.37 -3.93
C THR A 58 2.33 9.79 -3.61
N LEU A 59 1.16 10.22 -4.09
CA LEU A 59 0.58 11.53 -3.80
C LEU A 59 0.23 11.67 -2.30
N ILE A 60 -0.35 10.64 -1.70
CA ILE A 60 -0.63 10.60 -0.25
C ILE A 60 0.69 10.74 0.54
N ARG A 61 1.74 10.03 0.12
CA ARG A 61 3.05 10.13 0.78
C ARG A 61 3.63 11.54 0.67
N MET A 62 3.55 12.16 -0.49
CA MET A 62 4.00 13.56 -0.67
C MET A 62 3.25 14.52 0.25
N PHE A 63 1.92 14.35 0.34
CA PHE A 63 1.11 15.15 1.25
C PHE A 63 1.58 14.96 2.70
N ASN A 64 1.74 13.72 3.15
CA ASN A 64 2.20 13.41 4.50
C ASN A 64 3.59 13.99 4.79
N ASN A 65 4.54 13.87 3.85
CA ASN A 65 5.87 14.47 4.00
C ASN A 65 5.79 16.01 4.13
N ARG A 66 4.93 16.67 3.37
CA ARG A 66 4.70 18.12 3.48
C ARG A 66 4.14 18.50 4.85
N GLU A 67 3.26 17.67 5.44
CA GLU A 67 2.71 17.88 6.78
C GLU A 67 3.68 17.46 7.92
N GLY A 68 4.92 17.07 7.57
CA GLY A 68 5.99 16.78 8.53
C GLY A 68 6.15 15.32 8.90
N PHE A 69 5.37 14.41 8.33
CA PHE A 69 5.57 12.98 8.52
C PHE A 69 6.86 12.50 7.85
N THR A 70 7.60 11.70 8.55
CA THR A 70 8.92 11.19 8.13
C THR A 70 8.99 9.67 8.34
N ARG A 71 10.12 9.06 7.95
CA ARG A 71 10.38 7.66 8.27
C ARG A 71 10.21 7.30 9.75
N LYS A 72 10.42 8.24 10.67
CA LYS A 72 10.28 8.00 12.13
C LYS A 72 8.83 7.71 12.52
N ASP A 73 7.88 8.18 11.73
CA ASP A 73 6.45 8.01 11.96
C ASP A 73 5.95 6.69 11.34
N ASP A 74 6.74 6.06 10.47
CA ASP A 74 6.47 4.73 9.90
C ASP A 74 6.86 3.64 10.89
N THR A 75 6.06 3.51 11.94
CA THR A 75 6.31 2.58 13.05
C THR A 75 5.05 1.83 13.45
N LEU A 76 5.21 0.90 14.35
CA LEU A 76 4.12 0.12 14.93
C LEU A 76 4.01 0.41 16.43
N PRO A 77 2.84 0.17 17.04
CA PRO A 77 2.69 0.30 18.50
C PRO A 77 3.74 -0.52 19.25
N TYR A 78 4.22 0.03 20.37
CA TYR A 78 5.27 -0.59 21.20
C TYR A 78 5.03 -2.08 21.47
N ARG A 79 3.79 -2.44 21.80
CA ARG A 79 3.43 -3.82 22.07
C ARG A 79 3.70 -4.75 20.91
N THR A 80 3.34 -4.33 19.68
CA THR A 80 3.54 -5.13 18.47
C THR A 80 5.03 -5.32 18.13
N LEU A 81 5.84 -4.30 18.44
CA LEU A 81 7.29 -4.33 18.18
C LEU A 81 8.07 -5.14 19.21
N ASN A 82 7.67 -5.09 20.49
CA ASN A 82 8.56 -5.48 21.58
C ASN A 82 8.00 -6.57 22.50
N GLU A 83 6.68 -6.81 22.50
CA GLU A 83 6.09 -7.79 23.39
C GLU A 83 5.86 -9.12 22.68
N PRO A 84 6.46 -10.22 23.17
CA PRO A 84 6.20 -11.56 22.63
C PRO A 84 4.73 -11.97 22.81
N LEU A 85 4.16 -12.65 21.82
CA LEU A 85 2.83 -13.22 21.94
C LEU A 85 2.77 -14.22 23.10
N PRO A 86 1.80 -14.10 24.02
CA PRO A 86 1.76 -14.90 25.24
C PRO A 86 1.40 -16.36 25.01
N ASP A 87 0.61 -16.67 23.97
CA ASP A 87 0.10 -18.01 23.66
C ASP A 87 -0.18 -18.20 22.17
N GLY A 88 -0.74 -19.36 21.83
CA GLY A 88 -1.11 -19.74 20.46
C GLY A 88 0.07 -20.22 19.60
N PRO A 89 -0.16 -20.49 18.30
CA PRO A 89 0.85 -21.05 17.38
C PRO A 89 2.10 -20.16 17.19
N ALA A 90 1.97 -18.85 17.42
CA ALA A 90 3.04 -17.89 17.29
C ALA A 90 3.60 -17.41 18.65
N LYS A 91 3.38 -18.18 19.73
CA LYS A 91 3.87 -17.87 21.08
C LYS A 91 5.36 -17.50 21.06
N GLY A 92 5.72 -16.43 21.74
CA GLY A 92 7.10 -15.94 21.85
C GLY A 92 7.57 -15.10 20.66
N GLN A 93 6.77 -14.99 19.60
CA GLN A 93 7.12 -14.16 18.44
C GLN A 93 6.69 -12.70 18.65
N PHE A 94 7.49 -11.80 18.12
CA PHE A 94 7.24 -10.37 18.02
C PHE A 94 7.96 -9.84 16.77
N ILE A 95 7.61 -8.65 16.28
CA ILE A 95 8.17 -8.14 15.02
C ILE A 95 9.63 -7.72 15.20
N GLY A 96 9.94 -6.90 16.19
CA GLY A 96 11.24 -6.30 16.43
C GLY A 96 11.58 -5.15 15.46
N GLU A 97 12.26 -4.14 15.96
CA GLU A 97 12.61 -2.95 15.16
C GLU A 97 13.47 -3.29 13.94
N GLY A 98 14.41 -4.24 14.06
CA GLY A 98 15.27 -4.63 12.94
C GLY A 98 14.50 -5.25 11.77
N ASN A 99 13.47 -6.05 12.07
CA ASN A 99 12.62 -6.62 11.03
C ASN A 99 11.69 -5.57 10.42
N LEU A 100 11.11 -4.69 11.25
CA LEU A 100 10.29 -3.58 10.74
C LEU A 100 11.11 -2.70 9.80
N ASN A 101 12.32 -2.31 10.18
CA ASN A 101 13.17 -1.47 9.34
C ASN A 101 13.47 -2.12 7.98
N LYS A 102 13.75 -3.42 7.94
CA LYS A 102 13.92 -4.15 6.67
C LYS A 102 12.66 -4.10 5.81
N MET A 103 11.50 -4.33 6.42
CA MET A 103 10.22 -4.27 5.70
C MET A 103 9.94 -2.87 5.14
N ILE A 104 10.27 -1.81 5.88
CA ILE A 104 10.13 -0.43 5.43
C ILE A 104 11.10 -0.14 4.27
N ASP A 105 12.36 -0.57 4.37
CA ASP A 105 13.35 -0.38 3.31
C ASP A 105 12.91 -1.07 2.00
N GLU A 106 12.44 -2.31 2.09
CA GLU A 106 11.91 -3.04 0.94
C GLU A 106 10.67 -2.35 0.34
N TYR A 107 9.76 -1.87 1.20
CA TYR A 107 8.56 -1.15 0.75
C TYR A 107 8.92 0.15 0.04
N TYR A 108 9.84 0.94 0.60
CA TYR A 108 10.30 2.19 -0.02
C TYR A 108 10.96 1.93 -1.38
N ALA A 109 11.81 0.90 -1.46
CA ALA A 109 12.44 0.51 -2.71
C ALA A 109 11.40 0.12 -3.79
N LEU A 110 10.36 -0.64 -3.40
CA LEU A 110 9.27 -1.03 -4.31
C LEU A 110 8.41 0.16 -4.77
N ARG A 111 8.31 1.22 -3.95
CA ARG A 111 7.59 2.46 -4.28
C ARG A 111 8.45 3.44 -5.09
N GLY A 112 9.77 3.25 -5.10
CA GLY A 112 10.71 4.23 -5.67
C GLY A 112 10.86 5.47 -4.79
N TRP A 113 10.81 5.26 -3.45
CA TRP A 113 11.07 6.30 -2.45
C TRP A 113 12.50 6.15 -1.93
N ASP A 114 13.08 7.22 -1.44
CA ASP A 114 14.41 7.19 -0.82
C ASP A 114 14.39 6.60 0.60
N ALA A 115 15.57 6.47 1.22
CA ALA A 115 15.72 5.93 2.56
C ALA A 115 14.99 6.73 3.66
N SER A 116 14.61 7.96 3.39
CA SER A 116 13.81 8.82 4.28
C SER A 116 12.31 8.70 4.03
N GLY A 117 11.90 7.91 3.04
CA GLY A 117 10.52 7.73 2.64
C GLY A 117 9.99 8.90 1.79
N ILE A 118 10.87 9.61 1.09
CA ILE A 118 10.50 10.68 0.18
C ILE A 118 10.48 10.12 -1.24
N PRO A 119 9.40 10.31 -2.02
CA PRO A 119 9.35 9.92 -3.42
C PRO A 119 10.47 10.56 -4.23
N THR A 120 11.21 9.75 -5.02
CA THR A 120 12.29 10.26 -5.85
C THR A 120 11.75 11.05 -7.05
N GLU A 121 12.57 11.97 -7.62
CA GLU A 121 12.18 12.71 -8.83
C GLU A 121 11.83 11.79 -10.01
N GLU A 122 12.49 10.65 -10.13
CA GLU A 122 12.18 9.64 -11.13
C GLU A 122 10.77 9.09 -10.92
N THR A 123 10.41 8.77 -9.67
CA THR A 123 9.07 8.29 -9.31
C THR A 123 8.02 9.35 -9.58
N LEU A 124 8.27 10.61 -9.22
CA LEU A 124 7.36 11.72 -9.49
C LEU A 124 7.13 11.90 -10.99
N ARG A 125 8.19 11.91 -11.79
CA ARG A 125 8.09 11.99 -13.26
C ARG A 125 7.31 10.82 -13.86
N ARG A 126 7.55 9.59 -13.37
CA ARG A 126 6.82 8.38 -13.80
C ARG A 126 5.32 8.49 -13.54
N HIS A 127 4.93 9.10 -12.44
CA HIS A 127 3.54 9.30 -12.05
C HIS A 127 2.93 10.63 -12.50
N GLN A 128 3.70 11.49 -13.18
CA GLN A 128 3.26 12.83 -13.59
C GLN A 128 2.76 13.67 -12.39
N LEU A 129 3.56 13.69 -11.33
CA LEU A 129 3.34 14.44 -10.08
C LEU A 129 4.39 15.55 -9.92
#